data_ed16284f8623e04d83ed79ec9079bcb5
#
_entry.id   ed16284f8623e04d83ed79ec9079bcb5
#
_cell.length_a   1.000
_cell.length_b   1.000
_cell.length_c   1.000
_cell.angle_alpha   90.00
_cell.angle_beta   90.00
_cell.angle_gamma   90.00
#
_symmetry.space_group_name_H-M   'P 1'
#
loop_
_entity.id
_entity.type
_entity.pdbx_description
1 polymer ?
#
loop_
_entity_poly.entity_id
_entity_poly.type
_entity_poly.pdbx_seq_one_letter_code
_entity_poly.pdbx_strand_id
1 'polypeptide(L)'
;MTYDFFVRNKDDLIEAVQNYGIVPYFSNSIPGFSLEERCDPRALWSNTGDDSWAWKGPVIQAAHCAYGKFFEKKAAYVSKEVFLDLANYRRDGYDFDARWDDGLAKHVDKDLYELIDSKAPVLSKELRQSGGYAYNGRWQKVDGKKGFDTTITRLQEQCYVIISDFVYTLDKYGFPRGWGVAQYNTPEKWFGNQFIEQVYQREPAES
;
A
#
# COMPACT_ATOMS: atom_id res chain seq x y z
N MET A 1 -5.13 -21.18 12.47
CA MET A 1 -3.71 -20.77 12.34
C MET A 1 -3.37 -19.90 13.52
N THR A 2 -2.35 -20.23 14.29
CA THR A 2 -1.83 -19.37 15.34
C THR A 2 -0.76 -18.49 14.70
N TYR A 3 -0.98 -17.18 14.66
CA TYR A 3 0.04 -16.24 14.21
C TYR A 3 1.06 -16.09 15.34
N ASP A 4 2.17 -16.80 15.22
CA ASP A 4 3.22 -16.82 16.24
C ASP A 4 4.49 -16.16 15.68
N PHE A 5 4.42 -14.84 15.49
CA PHE A 5 5.58 -14.03 15.17
C PHE A 5 5.78 -12.91 16.20
N PHE A 6 7.01 -12.49 16.38
CA PHE A 6 7.35 -11.33 17.20
C PHE A 6 8.45 -10.52 16.52
N VAL A 7 8.21 -9.22 16.34
CA VAL A 7 9.06 -8.32 15.56
C VAL A 7 9.88 -7.43 16.50
N ARG A 8 11.20 -7.55 16.45
CA ARG A 8 12.17 -6.76 17.22
C ARG A 8 12.93 -5.77 16.35
N ASN A 9 12.99 -6.06 15.05
CA ASN A 9 13.76 -5.31 14.06
C ASN A 9 13.14 -5.48 12.66
N LYS A 10 13.72 -4.80 11.70
CA LYS A 10 13.27 -4.83 10.30
C LYS A 10 13.32 -6.23 9.68
N ASP A 11 14.32 -7.02 10.00
CA ASP A 11 14.50 -8.34 9.39
C ASP A 11 13.46 -9.34 9.90
N ASP A 12 13.10 -9.28 11.20
CA ASP A 12 11.96 -10.04 11.75
C ASP A 12 10.65 -9.69 11.03
N LEU A 13 10.45 -8.42 10.64
CA LEU A 13 9.25 -8.01 9.89
C LEU A 13 9.26 -8.52 8.45
N ILE A 14 10.41 -8.48 7.78
CA ILE A 14 10.56 -9.06 6.43
C ILE A 14 10.23 -10.55 6.46
N GLU A 15 10.79 -11.28 7.43
CA GLU A 15 10.51 -12.71 7.62
C GLU A 15 9.02 -12.98 7.91
N ALA A 16 8.39 -12.15 8.76
CA ALA A 16 6.96 -12.27 9.04
C ALA A 16 6.11 -12.09 7.77
N VAL A 17 6.41 -11.10 6.93
CA VAL A 17 5.69 -10.88 5.66
C VAL A 17 5.85 -12.08 4.73
N GLN A 18 7.06 -12.64 4.62
CA GLN A 18 7.35 -13.78 3.76
C GLN A 18 6.67 -15.06 4.25
N ASN A 19 6.67 -15.33 5.56
CA ASN A 19 6.17 -16.58 6.13
C ASN A 19 4.64 -16.57 6.33
N TYR A 20 4.03 -15.44 6.67
CA TYR A 20 2.59 -15.35 6.93
C TYR A 20 1.79 -14.78 5.76
N GLY A 21 2.46 -14.20 4.78
CA GLY A 21 1.86 -13.68 3.56
C GLY A 21 1.11 -12.35 3.72
N ILE A 22 0.48 -12.10 4.87
CA ILE A 22 -0.18 -10.84 5.20
C ILE A 22 0.13 -10.44 6.64
N VAL A 23 0.57 -9.20 6.84
CA VAL A 23 0.85 -8.61 8.15
C VAL A 23 0.16 -7.25 8.24
N PRO A 24 -1.04 -7.15 8.84
CA PRO A 24 -1.68 -5.88 9.13
C PRO A 24 -0.79 -5.02 10.04
N TYR A 25 -0.74 -3.72 9.79
CA TYR A 25 0.08 -2.83 10.60
C TYR A 25 -0.56 -2.54 11.96
N PHE A 26 -1.85 -2.23 11.96
CA PHE A 26 -2.61 -1.82 13.15
C PHE A 26 -3.52 -2.93 13.66
N SER A 27 -3.82 -2.88 14.97
CA SER A 27 -4.81 -3.75 15.61
C SER A 27 -6.12 -3.77 14.82
N ASN A 28 -6.74 -4.92 14.73
CA ASN A 28 -7.91 -5.19 13.89
C ASN A 28 -8.90 -6.14 14.59
N SER A 29 -9.88 -6.64 13.87
CA SER A 29 -10.90 -7.56 14.42
C SER A 29 -10.36 -8.93 14.84
N ILE A 30 -9.12 -9.27 14.43
CA ILE A 30 -8.47 -10.55 14.78
C ILE A 30 -7.39 -10.28 15.82
N PRO A 31 -7.59 -10.61 17.11
CA PRO A 31 -6.63 -10.36 18.17
C PRO A 31 -5.28 -11.03 17.90
N GLY A 32 -4.19 -10.30 18.11
CA GLY A 32 -2.82 -10.78 17.89
C GLY A 32 -2.42 -10.91 16.44
N PHE A 33 -3.22 -10.39 15.51
CA PHE A 33 -2.94 -10.39 14.07
C PHE A 33 -2.58 -8.99 13.58
N SER A 34 -1.57 -8.38 14.16
CA SER A 34 -1.03 -7.11 13.69
C SER A 34 0.40 -6.89 14.13
N LEU A 35 1.13 -6.06 13.38
CA LEU A 35 2.46 -5.59 13.78
C LEU A 35 2.40 -4.83 15.12
N GLU A 36 1.39 -3.99 15.31
CA GLU A 36 1.19 -3.21 16.54
C GLU A 36 1.11 -4.08 17.80
N GLU A 37 0.51 -5.27 17.70
CA GLU A 37 0.37 -6.23 18.82
C GLU A 37 1.58 -7.16 18.97
N ARG A 38 2.37 -7.33 17.91
CA ARG A 38 3.45 -8.32 17.81
C ARG A 38 4.84 -7.69 17.69
N CYS A 39 4.95 -6.38 17.79
CA CYS A 39 6.23 -5.68 17.77
C CYS A 39 6.72 -5.38 19.20
N ASP A 40 8.03 -5.45 19.40
CA ASP A 40 8.65 -4.93 20.63
C ASP A 40 8.22 -3.46 20.81
N PRO A 41 7.64 -3.07 21.95
CA PRO A 41 7.21 -1.68 22.17
C PRO A 41 8.31 -0.63 21.97
N ARG A 42 9.58 -1.02 22.15
CA ARG A 42 10.74 -0.13 21.93
C ARG A 42 11.05 0.08 20.45
N ALA A 43 10.64 -0.87 19.60
CA ALA A 43 10.83 -0.83 18.17
C ALA A 43 9.57 -0.39 17.39
N LEU A 44 8.41 -0.39 18.04
CA LEU A 44 7.15 0.01 17.40
C LEU A 44 7.10 1.52 17.10
N TRP A 45 7.39 2.33 18.12
CA TRP A 45 7.39 3.80 18.02
C TRP A 45 8.62 4.33 18.77
N SER A 46 9.72 4.51 18.09
CA SER A 46 10.94 5.03 18.70
C SER A 46 11.23 6.47 18.26
N ASN A 47 11.90 7.23 19.12
CA ASN A 47 12.38 8.56 18.75
C ASN A 47 13.76 8.52 18.07
N THR A 48 14.29 7.32 17.80
CA THR A 48 15.64 7.13 17.23
C THR A 48 15.62 7.17 15.70
N GLY A 49 14.46 7.09 15.07
CA GLY A 49 14.32 6.99 13.61
C GLY A 49 14.61 5.57 13.06
N ASP A 50 14.82 4.59 13.95
CA ASP A 50 14.90 3.18 13.62
C ASP A 50 13.77 2.46 14.33
N ASP A 51 12.59 2.47 13.71
CA ASP A 51 11.36 1.90 14.22
C ASP A 51 10.48 1.34 13.09
N SER A 52 9.40 0.68 13.48
CA SER A 52 8.49 0.05 12.52
C SER A 52 7.93 1.04 11.51
N TRP A 53 7.83 2.32 11.86
CA TRP A 53 7.36 3.35 10.96
C TRP A 53 8.41 3.72 9.89
N ALA A 54 9.67 3.82 10.30
CA ALA A 54 10.80 4.07 9.40
C ALA A 54 11.11 2.86 8.51
N TRP A 55 10.81 1.64 8.97
CA TRP A 55 11.08 0.41 8.20
C TRP A 55 10.12 0.20 7.03
N LYS A 56 9.02 0.93 6.90
CA LYS A 56 8.00 0.68 5.86
C LYS A 56 8.57 0.58 4.46
N GLY A 57 9.27 1.60 3.99
CA GLY A 57 9.91 1.57 2.67
C GLY A 57 10.93 0.44 2.54
N PRO A 58 11.94 0.36 3.41
CA PRO A 58 12.93 -0.72 3.39
C PRO A 58 12.34 -2.13 3.39
N VAL A 59 11.26 -2.39 4.16
CA VAL A 59 10.59 -3.71 4.19
C VAL A 59 9.86 -3.98 2.88
N ILE A 60 9.13 -3.01 2.35
CA ILE A 60 8.44 -3.15 1.05
C ILE A 60 9.45 -3.52 -0.04
N GLN A 61 10.58 -2.84 -0.09
CA GLN A 61 11.63 -3.07 -1.08
C GLN A 61 12.30 -4.44 -0.89
N ALA A 62 12.69 -4.77 0.34
CA ALA A 62 13.43 -6.01 0.61
C ALA A 62 12.56 -7.27 0.48
N ALA A 63 11.32 -7.22 0.95
CA ALA A 63 10.36 -8.32 0.80
C ALA A 63 9.71 -8.37 -0.60
N HIS A 64 9.89 -7.33 -1.42
CA HIS A 64 9.22 -7.14 -2.70
C HIS A 64 7.70 -7.41 -2.59
N CYS A 65 7.06 -6.81 -1.59
CA CYS A 65 5.68 -7.02 -1.23
C CYS A 65 4.80 -5.80 -1.59
N ALA A 66 3.48 -5.98 -1.58
CA ALA A 66 2.55 -4.87 -1.64
C ALA A 66 2.35 -4.26 -0.25
N TYR A 67 2.19 -2.94 -0.18
CA TYR A 67 1.74 -2.25 1.01
C TYR A 67 0.55 -1.35 0.68
N GLY A 68 -0.45 -1.32 1.54
CA GLY A 68 -1.64 -0.49 1.31
C GLY A 68 -2.76 -0.79 2.28
N LYS A 69 -3.90 -0.15 2.06
CA LYS A 69 -5.08 -0.31 2.91
C LYS A 69 -5.90 -1.55 2.52
N PHE A 70 -5.31 -2.72 2.67
CA PHE A 70 -5.88 -3.99 2.23
C PHE A 70 -6.72 -4.69 3.29
N PHE A 71 -6.57 -4.35 4.56
CA PHE A 71 -7.26 -5.03 5.65
C PHE A 71 -8.05 -4.03 6.50
N GLU A 72 -9.37 -4.13 6.52
CA GLU A 72 -10.27 -3.23 7.26
C GLU A 72 -9.99 -1.74 7.04
N LYS A 73 -9.65 -1.33 5.80
CA LYS A 73 -9.21 0.03 5.45
C LYS A 73 -7.94 0.49 6.16
N LYS A 74 -7.26 -0.43 6.83
CA LYS A 74 -5.99 -0.21 7.51
C LYS A 74 -4.83 -0.74 6.66
N ALA A 75 -3.65 -0.20 6.92
CA ALA A 75 -2.44 -0.60 6.22
C ALA A 75 -2.04 -2.04 6.57
N ALA A 76 -1.60 -2.78 5.56
CA ALA A 76 -1.04 -4.12 5.68
C ALA A 76 0.09 -4.32 4.67
N TYR A 77 1.08 -5.13 5.04
CA TYR A 77 2.01 -5.75 4.11
C TYR A 77 1.38 -7.02 3.56
N VAL A 78 1.54 -7.27 2.28
CA VAL A 78 1.03 -8.48 1.63
C VAL A 78 2.09 -9.01 0.69
N SER A 79 2.54 -10.26 0.89
CA SER A 79 3.52 -10.91 0.01
C SER A 79 2.98 -11.00 -1.41
N LYS A 80 3.86 -11.14 -2.39
CA LYS A 80 3.47 -11.25 -3.80
C LYS A 80 2.47 -12.38 -4.03
N GLU A 81 2.71 -13.53 -3.43
CA GLU A 81 1.92 -14.76 -3.60
C GLU A 81 0.49 -14.55 -3.08
N VAL A 82 0.36 -14.06 -1.84
CA VAL A 82 -0.95 -13.77 -1.24
C VAL A 82 -1.64 -12.60 -1.94
N PHE A 83 -0.86 -11.63 -2.44
CA PHE A 83 -1.43 -10.49 -3.17
C PHE A 83 -2.03 -10.90 -4.52
N LEU A 84 -1.49 -11.90 -5.19
CA LEU A 84 -2.07 -12.49 -6.40
C LEU A 84 -3.50 -12.99 -6.13
N ASP A 85 -3.67 -13.83 -5.13
CA ASP A 85 -4.97 -14.38 -4.75
C ASP A 85 -5.91 -13.28 -4.26
N LEU A 86 -5.44 -12.38 -3.39
CA LEU A 86 -6.22 -11.25 -2.91
C LEU A 86 -6.70 -10.33 -4.04
N ALA A 87 -5.84 -10.05 -5.01
CA ALA A 87 -6.18 -9.20 -6.15
C ALA A 87 -7.20 -9.89 -7.06
N ASN A 88 -7.02 -11.17 -7.37
CA ASN A 88 -7.97 -11.94 -8.15
C ASN A 88 -9.36 -11.94 -7.48
N TYR A 89 -9.43 -12.28 -6.21
CA TYR A 89 -10.68 -12.29 -5.45
C TYR A 89 -11.37 -10.92 -5.44
N ARG A 90 -10.62 -9.84 -5.14
CA ARG A 90 -11.21 -8.49 -4.99
C ARG A 90 -11.54 -7.80 -6.30
N ARG A 91 -10.82 -8.12 -7.35
CA ARG A 91 -11.08 -7.61 -8.69
C ARG A 91 -12.25 -8.35 -9.36
N ASP A 92 -12.61 -9.53 -8.85
CA ASP A 92 -13.70 -10.35 -9.36
C ASP A 92 -13.57 -10.64 -10.87
N GLY A 93 -12.33 -10.98 -11.28
CA GLY A 93 -11.99 -11.24 -12.68
C GLY A 93 -11.80 -10.01 -13.57
N TYR A 94 -12.03 -8.79 -13.04
CA TYR A 94 -11.91 -7.56 -13.81
C TYR A 94 -10.50 -6.95 -13.72
N ASP A 95 -9.88 -6.66 -14.85
CA ASP A 95 -8.91 -5.58 -14.91
C ASP A 95 -9.62 -4.22 -14.79
N PHE A 96 -8.86 -3.13 -14.71
CA PHE A 96 -9.48 -1.84 -14.47
C PHE A 96 -10.30 -1.33 -15.65
N ASP A 97 -9.86 -1.61 -16.88
CA ASP A 97 -10.54 -1.14 -18.09
C ASP A 97 -11.87 -1.89 -18.29
N ALA A 98 -11.87 -3.22 -18.17
CA ALA A 98 -13.09 -4.03 -18.21
C ALA A 98 -14.07 -3.61 -17.11
N ARG A 99 -13.58 -3.34 -15.89
CA ARG A 99 -14.40 -2.82 -14.79
C ARG A 99 -15.03 -1.47 -15.09
N TRP A 100 -14.28 -0.61 -15.78
CA TRP A 100 -14.80 0.68 -16.22
C TRP A 100 -15.86 0.53 -17.32
N ASP A 101 -15.60 -0.28 -18.33
CA ASP A 101 -16.49 -0.50 -19.49
C ASP A 101 -17.84 -1.10 -19.06
N ASP A 102 -17.84 -1.94 -18.03
CA ASP A 102 -19.05 -2.51 -17.42
C ASP A 102 -19.75 -1.56 -16.41
N GLY A 103 -19.26 -0.32 -16.26
CA GLY A 103 -19.87 0.71 -15.40
C GLY A 103 -19.70 0.46 -13.89
N LEU A 104 -18.79 -0.43 -13.49
CA LEU A 104 -18.53 -0.80 -12.10
C LEU A 104 -17.52 0.12 -11.39
N ALA A 105 -16.84 1.00 -12.13
CA ALA A 105 -15.92 1.99 -11.59
C ALA A 105 -16.53 3.41 -11.66
N LYS A 106 -16.15 4.27 -10.70
CA LYS A 106 -16.55 5.68 -10.70
C LYS A 106 -15.60 6.50 -11.56
N HIS A 107 -16.06 7.60 -12.16
CA HIS A 107 -15.21 8.54 -12.90
C HIS A 107 -13.97 9.00 -12.10
N VAL A 108 -14.16 9.30 -10.82
CA VAL A 108 -13.04 9.72 -9.94
C VAL A 108 -12.01 8.60 -9.71
N ASP A 109 -12.43 7.34 -9.77
CA ASP A 109 -11.53 6.18 -9.67
C ASP A 109 -10.71 6.05 -10.94
N LYS A 110 -11.36 6.19 -12.10
CA LYS A 110 -10.70 6.17 -13.41
C LYS A 110 -9.67 7.28 -13.53
N ASP A 111 -10.08 8.53 -13.28
CA ASP A 111 -9.20 9.70 -13.35
C ASP A 111 -7.92 9.48 -12.50
N LEU A 112 -8.08 8.94 -11.29
CA LEU A 112 -6.95 8.75 -10.39
C LEU A 112 -6.11 7.52 -10.76
N TYR A 113 -6.75 6.41 -11.18
CA TYR A 113 -6.05 5.21 -11.63
C TYR A 113 -5.20 5.48 -12.88
N GLU A 114 -5.76 6.10 -13.91
CA GLU A 114 -5.04 6.45 -15.13
C GLU A 114 -3.87 7.40 -14.85
N LEU A 115 -4.06 8.35 -13.94
CA LEU A 115 -2.99 9.26 -13.53
C LEU A 115 -1.85 8.50 -12.82
N ILE A 116 -2.20 7.54 -11.94
CA ILE A 116 -1.20 6.69 -11.29
C ILE A 116 -0.52 5.81 -12.33
N ASP A 117 -1.29 5.11 -13.14
CA ASP A 117 -0.73 4.20 -14.12
C ASP A 117 0.20 4.92 -15.10
N SER A 118 -0.17 6.09 -15.58
CA SER A 118 0.69 6.87 -16.51
C SER A 118 2.01 7.34 -15.89
N LYS A 119 2.06 7.56 -14.55
CA LYS A 119 3.20 8.20 -13.85
C LYS A 119 3.92 7.29 -12.86
N ALA A 120 3.42 6.07 -12.62
CA ALA A 120 3.98 5.18 -11.62
C ALA A 120 5.45 4.80 -11.90
N PRO A 121 6.29 4.77 -10.86
CA PRO A 121 6.00 5.07 -9.47
C PRO A 121 5.90 6.57 -9.19
N VAL A 122 4.89 7.02 -8.43
CA VAL A 122 4.57 8.44 -8.26
C VAL A 122 4.25 8.81 -6.80
N LEU A 123 4.75 9.95 -6.35
CA LEU A 123 4.53 10.40 -4.97
C LEU A 123 3.11 10.93 -4.75
N SER A 124 2.55 10.70 -3.56
CA SER A 124 1.20 11.16 -3.20
C SER A 124 1.01 12.67 -3.37
N LYS A 125 2.06 13.48 -3.10
CA LYS A 125 2.04 14.94 -3.29
C LYS A 125 1.93 15.33 -4.78
N GLU A 126 2.62 14.60 -5.65
CA GLU A 126 2.60 14.83 -7.10
C GLU A 126 1.25 14.43 -7.71
N LEU A 127 0.66 13.32 -7.22
CA LEU A 127 -0.69 12.91 -7.61
C LEU A 127 -1.74 13.95 -7.23
N ARG A 128 -1.67 14.49 -6.01
CA ARG A 128 -2.58 15.55 -5.58
C ARG A 128 -2.46 16.79 -6.46
N GLN A 129 -1.24 17.21 -6.75
CA GLN A 129 -0.98 18.37 -7.61
C GLN A 129 -1.45 18.12 -9.04
N SER A 130 -1.06 17.02 -9.67
CA SER A 130 -1.40 16.69 -11.06
C SER A 130 -2.90 16.41 -11.25
N GLY A 131 -3.55 15.81 -10.25
CA GLY A 131 -4.98 15.51 -10.27
C GLY A 131 -5.87 16.70 -9.85
N GLY A 132 -5.28 17.85 -9.52
CA GLY A 132 -6.01 19.04 -9.06
C GLY A 132 -6.70 18.85 -7.71
N TYR A 133 -6.20 17.96 -6.85
CA TYR A 133 -6.76 17.73 -5.52
C TYR A 133 -6.32 18.79 -4.51
N ALA A 134 -7.26 19.23 -3.66
CA ALA A 134 -6.96 20.12 -2.56
C ALA A 134 -5.91 19.48 -1.63
N TYR A 135 -4.91 20.25 -1.25
CA TYR A 135 -3.91 19.84 -0.27
C TYR A 135 -4.10 20.63 1.01
N ASN A 136 -4.56 19.95 2.06
CA ASN A 136 -4.65 20.53 3.40
C ASN A 136 -3.30 20.40 4.12
N GLY A 137 -2.28 21.08 3.62
CA GLY A 137 -1.06 21.32 4.40
C GLY A 137 -1.36 22.28 5.55
N ARG A 138 -0.66 22.15 6.67
CA ARG A 138 -0.86 22.94 7.90
C ARG A 138 -0.84 24.48 7.68
N TRP A 139 -0.35 24.94 6.52
CA TRP A 139 -0.04 26.34 6.24
C TRP A 139 -0.64 26.91 4.94
N GLN A 140 -1.27 26.09 4.09
CA GLN A 140 -1.91 26.56 2.86
C GLN A 140 -3.17 25.75 2.55
N LYS A 141 -4.34 26.41 2.60
CA LYS A 141 -5.54 25.89 1.93
C LYS A 141 -5.35 26.12 0.43
N VAL A 142 -5.18 25.07 -0.31
CA VAL A 142 -5.25 25.10 -1.78
C VAL A 142 -6.64 24.64 -2.18
N ASP A 143 -7.37 25.47 -2.90
CA ASP A 143 -8.64 25.07 -3.51
C ASP A 143 -8.38 23.95 -4.53
N GLY A 144 -9.24 22.93 -4.51
CA GLY A 144 -9.10 21.81 -5.43
C GLY A 144 -10.12 20.70 -5.20
N LYS A 145 -10.08 19.66 -6.04
CA LYS A 145 -10.93 18.47 -5.92
C LYS A 145 -10.82 17.88 -4.52
N LYS A 146 -11.95 17.49 -3.93
CA LYS A 146 -12.01 16.74 -2.67
C LYS A 146 -12.03 15.24 -2.97
N GLY A 147 -11.75 14.41 -1.94
CA GLY A 147 -11.98 12.97 -2.01
C GLY A 147 -10.77 12.13 -2.42
N PHE A 148 -9.56 12.72 -2.55
CA PHE A 148 -8.34 11.95 -2.84
C PHE A 148 -8.18 10.74 -1.92
N ASP A 149 -8.23 10.96 -0.60
CA ASP A 149 -7.99 9.88 0.37
C ASP A 149 -9.03 8.77 0.30
N THR A 150 -10.29 9.11 0.01
CA THR A 150 -11.36 8.12 -0.18
C THR A 150 -11.16 7.32 -1.46
N THR A 151 -10.80 7.98 -2.55
CA THR A 151 -10.60 7.35 -3.86
C THR A 151 -9.37 6.44 -3.84
N ILE A 152 -8.24 6.95 -3.36
CA ILE A 152 -7.01 6.14 -3.28
C ILE A 152 -7.15 4.94 -2.34
N THR A 153 -7.91 5.08 -1.23
CA THR A 153 -8.23 3.96 -0.33
C THR A 153 -9.05 2.90 -1.05
N ARG A 154 -10.09 3.29 -1.79
CA ARG A 154 -10.93 2.34 -2.56
C ARG A 154 -10.13 1.60 -3.62
N LEU A 155 -9.26 2.29 -4.37
CA LEU A 155 -8.38 1.66 -5.36
C LEU A 155 -7.40 0.65 -4.71
N GLN A 156 -6.91 0.94 -3.50
CA GLN A 156 -6.10 -0.01 -2.73
C GLN A 156 -6.93 -1.20 -2.24
N GLU A 157 -8.12 -0.96 -1.66
CA GLU A 157 -9.02 -2.04 -1.22
C GLU A 157 -9.39 -2.97 -2.38
N GLN A 158 -9.51 -2.46 -3.59
CA GLN A 158 -9.76 -3.23 -4.81
C GLN A 158 -8.50 -3.82 -5.45
N CYS A 159 -7.32 -3.61 -4.83
CA CYS A 159 -6.03 -4.11 -5.30
C CYS A 159 -5.57 -3.57 -6.67
N TYR A 160 -6.10 -2.45 -7.16
CA TYR A 160 -5.61 -1.78 -8.37
C TYR A 160 -4.42 -0.85 -8.12
N VAL A 161 -4.23 -0.41 -6.89
CA VAL A 161 -3.13 0.49 -6.49
C VAL A 161 -2.48 -0.02 -5.22
N ILE A 162 -1.16 0.08 -5.17
CA ILE A 162 -0.34 -0.24 -4.01
C ILE A 162 0.56 0.94 -3.64
N ILE A 163 1.15 0.89 -2.46
CA ILE A 163 2.30 1.70 -2.08
C ILE A 163 3.54 0.83 -2.26
N SER A 164 4.45 1.26 -3.12
CA SER A 164 5.70 0.56 -3.42
C SER A 164 6.89 1.09 -2.62
N ASP A 165 6.78 2.29 -2.02
CA ASP A 165 7.85 2.86 -1.20
C ASP A 165 7.34 4.04 -0.34
N PHE A 166 8.21 4.48 0.59
CA PHE A 166 8.08 5.73 1.34
C PHE A 166 9.33 6.57 1.17
N VAL A 167 9.21 7.69 0.46
CA VAL A 167 10.33 8.57 0.13
C VAL A 167 10.43 9.70 1.16
N TYR A 168 11.58 9.82 1.76
CA TYR A 168 11.88 10.86 2.75
C TYR A 168 12.51 12.09 2.09
N THR A 169 12.09 13.27 2.52
CA THR A 169 12.83 14.49 2.21
C THR A 169 14.15 14.49 3.04
N LEU A 170 15.26 14.72 2.38
CA LEU A 170 16.55 14.80 3.07
C LEU A 170 16.80 16.24 3.52
N ASP A 171 17.47 16.40 4.65
CA ASP A 171 18.01 17.68 5.10
C ASP A 171 19.30 18.04 4.35
N LYS A 172 19.89 19.19 4.68
CA LYS A 172 21.13 19.67 4.06
C LYS A 172 22.35 18.77 4.32
N TYR A 173 22.26 17.84 5.26
CA TYR A 173 23.30 16.87 5.61
C TYR A 173 23.03 15.47 5.06
N GLY A 174 21.92 15.28 4.32
CA GLY A 174 21.53 14.00 3.74
C GLY A 174 20.74 13.08 4.67
N PHE A 175 20.29 13.56 5.84
CA PHE A 175 19.48 12.77 6.77
C PHE A 175 17.98 12.87 6.45
N PRO A 176 17.22 11.77 6.60
CA PRO A 176 15.77 11.77 6.46
C PRO A 176 15.12 12.79 7.40
N ARG A 177 14.22 13.63 6.85
CA ARG A 177 13.48 14.64 7.60
C ARG A 177 11.98 14.45 7.46
N GLY A 178 11.29 14.47 8.60
CA GLY A 178 9.83 14.39 8.64
C GLY A 178 9.32 13.00 8.34
N TRP A 179 8.09 12.93 7.81
CA TRP A 179 7.41 11.68 7.48
C TRP A 179 7.70 11.29 6.04
N GLY A 180 7.94 9.99 5.83
CA GLY A 180 8.05 9.45 4.48
C GLY A 180 6.76 9.67 3.68
N VAL A 181 6.91 10.15 2.44
CA VAL A 181 5.80 10.37 1.51
C VAL A 181 5.56 9.08 0.74
N ALA A 182 4.31 8.56 0.80
CA ALA A 182 3.94 7.36 0.08
C ALA A 182 4.16 7.52 -1.43
N GLN A 183 4.81 6.53 -2.03
CA GLN A 183 4.98 6.37 -3.47
C GLN A 183 4.02 5.29 -3.96
N TYR A 184 3.07 5.68 -4.80
CA TYR A 184 2.08 4.80 -5.37
C TYR A 184 2.55 4.15 -6.66
N ASN A 185 2.09 2.92 -6.86
CA ASN A 185 2.36 2.14 -8.07
C ASN A 185 1.13 1.29 -8.42
N THR A 186 1.08 0.76 -9.63
CA THR A 186 0.17 -0.34 -9.96
C THR A 186 0.86 -1.68 -9.67
N PRO A 187 0.12 -2.71 -9.24
CA PRO A 187 0.68 -4.04 -9.02
C PRO A 187 1.37 -4.61 -10.27
N GLU A 188 0.82 -4.32 -11.44
CA GLU A 188 1.34 -4.74 -12.74
C GLU A 188 2.76 -4.21 -12.97
N LYS A 189 3.00 -2.93 -12.67
CA LYS A 189 4.33 -2.32 -12.81
C LYS A 189 5.29 -2.74 -11.69
N TRP A 190 4.76 -2.99 -10.49
CA TRP A 190 5.57 -3.38 -9.35
C TRP A 190 6.04 -4.83 -9.43
N PHE A 191 5.11 -5.75 -9.71
CA PHE A 191 5.40 -7.19 -9.77
C PHE A 191 5.76 -7.68 -11.18
N GLY A 192 5.48 -6.88 -12.21
CA GLY A 192 5.82 -7.16 -13.60
C GLY A 192 4.90 -8.18 -14.29
N ASN A 193 5.34 -8.65 -15.47
CA ASN A 193 4.54 -9.49 -16.36
C ASN A 193 4.03 -10.77 -15.69
N GLN A 194 4.80 -11.38 -14.81
CA GLN A 194 4.37 -12.58 -14.10
C GLN A 194 3.09 -12.36 -13.29
N PHE A 195 2.90 -11.17 -12.70
CA PHE A 195 1.67 -10.83 -12.01
C PHE A 195 0.50 -10.72 -13.01
N ILE A 196 0.70 -10.04 -14.13
CA ILE A 196 -0.32 -9.87 -15.17
C ILE A 196 -0.79 -11.22 -15.72
N GLU A 197 0.16 -12.14 -15.94
CA GLU A 197 -0.15 -13.49 -16.45
C GLU A 197 -0.90 -14.35 -15.45
N GLN A 198 -0.69 -14.16 -14.16
CA GLN A 198 -1.18 -15.07 -13.11
C GLN A 198 -2.45 -14.58 -12.39
N VAL A 199 -2.67 -13.27 -12.29
CA VAL A 199 -3.73 -12.69 -11.45
C VAL A 199 -5.16 -13.14 -11.85
N TYR A 200 -5.37 -13.54 -13.10
CA TYR A 200 -6.66 -13.98 -13.61
C TYR A 200 -6.68 -15.45 -14.07
N GLN A 201 -5.71 -16.27 -13.62
CA GLN A 201 -5.63 -17.69 -14.02
C GLN A 201 -6.60 -18.58 -13.28
N ARG A 202 -7.14 -18.14 -12.14
CA ARG A 202 -8.13 -18.88 -11.36
C ARG A 202 -9.47 -18.14 -11.37
N GLU A 203 -10.53 -18.89 -11.14
CA GLU A 203 -11.82 -18.27 -10.83
C GLU A 203 -11.70 -17.51 -9.50
N PRO A 204 -12.28 -16.29 -9.38
CA PRO A 204 -12.16 -15.47 -8.17
C PRO A 204 -12.61 -16.17 -6.88
N ALA A 205 -13.56 -17.09 -6.98
CA ALA A 205 -14.06 -17.88 -5.84
C ALA A 205 -13.06 -18.95 -5.34
N GLU A 206 -11.98 -19.21 -6.08
CA GLU A 206 -10.94 -20.19 -5.73
C GLU A 206 -9.72 -19.51 -5.10
N SER A 207 -9.69 -18.18 -5.06
CA SER A 207 -8.67 -17.35 -4.44
C SER A 207 -9.16 -16.86 -3.08
#